data_fbcf512811af48f2f9095f93ba0123e0
#
_entry.id   fbcf512811af48f2f9095f93ba0123e0
#
_cell.length_a   1.000
_cell.length_b   1.000
_cell.length_c   1.000
_cell.angle_alpha   90.00
_cell.angle_beta   90.00
_cell.angle_gamma   90.00
#
_symmetry.space_group_name_H-M   'P 1'
#
loop_
_entity.id
_entity.type
_entity.pdbx_description
1 polymer ?
#
loop_
_entity_poly.entity_id
_entity_poly.type
_entity_poly.pdbx_seq_one_letter_code
_entity_poly.pdbx_strand_id
1 'polypeptide(L)'
;VAEADNGDGKRIYSWTGERLLYQQALLPSVDDYPFEAKVEQRFPAASLTDADGACHGTGGACQDYVYTFSDQPGSEVRLGRLRIGNAHGSELQGLSLPLVVESWQNIAGGSFQREGMDTCTNLGTPALDMFTGNLALGDTIPTLVGLSAGGGSVSLSAPGAGNDGSVQVSFPASPSWLQYPWDGANRQLARGLASFGIYRGAAPLIFRRELYR
;
A
#
# COMPACT_ATOMS: atom_id res chain seq x y z
N VAL A 1 -30.46 8.90 3.94
CA VAL A 1 -30.66 9.92 4.98
C VAL A 1 -32.09 9.77 5.51
N ALA A 2 -32.27 9.58 6.81
CA ALA A 2 -33.57 9.61 7.46
C ALA A 2 -33.73 10.97 8.13
N GLU A 3 -34.90 11.58 7.97
CA GLU A 3 -35.28 12.83 8.61
C GLU A 3 -36.41 12.52 9.61
N ALA A 4 -36.30 13.01 10.82
CA ALA A 4 -37.33 12.94 11.82
C ALA A 4 -37.59 14.34 12.39
N ASP A 5 -38.87 14.75 12.35
CA ASP A 5 -39.36 15.96 13.01
C ASP A 5 -40.19 15.51 14.23
N ASN A 6 -39.78 15.94 15.42
CA ASN A 6 -40.46 15.60 16.66
C ASN A 6 -41.51 16.63 17.05
N GLY A 7 -41.76 17.65 16.22
CA GLY A 7 -42.70 18.73 16.52
C GLY A 7 -42.26 19.69 17.62
N ASP A 8 -41.00 19.61 18.03
CA ASP A 8 -40.37 20.47 19.05
C ASP A 8 -39.44 21.53 18.48
N GLY A 9 -39.47 21.73 17.15
CA GLY A 9 -38.56 22.62 16.40
C GLY A 9 -37.17 22.05 16.16
N LYS A 10 -36.98 20.74 16.38
CA LYS A 10 -35.75 20.06 16.12
C LYS A 10 -35.87 19.08 14.96
N ARG A 11 -34.96 19.14 14.02
CA ARG A 11 -34.83 18.16 12.97
C ARG A 11 -33.59 17.28 13.21
N ILE A 12 -33.81 15.99 13.15
CA ILE A 12 -32.73 14.99 13.29
C ILE A 12 -32.48 14.39 11.93
N TYR A 13 -31.27 14.55 11.45
CA TYR A 13 -30.76 13.88 10.24
C TYR A 13 -29.88 12.72 10.65
N SER A 14 -30.23 11.53 10.17
CA SER A 14 -29.46 10.31 10.45
C SER A 14 -28.89 9.73 9.16
N TRP A 15 -27.63 9.46 9.17
CA TRP A 15 -26.92 8.75 8.12
C TRP A 15 -26.46 7.40 8.65
N THR A 16 -26.83 6.33 7.96
CA THR A 16 -26.44 4.97 8.36
C THR A 16 -25.81 4.27 7.16
N GLY A 17 -24.59 3.80 7.31
CA GLY A 17 -23.89 3.05 6.27
C GLY A 17 -23.33 3.89 5.13
N GLU A 18 -23.39 5.22 5.20
CA GLU A 18 -22.77 6.12 4.23
C GLU A 18 -21.24 5.99 4.25
N ARG A 19 -20.64 6.03 3.07
CA ARG A 19 -19.17 5.96 2.90
C ARG A 19 -18.72 7.07 1.99
N LEU A 20 -17.70 7.77 2.41
CA LEU A 20 -16.93 8.64 1.54
C LEU A 20 -15.78 7.84 0.95
N LEU A 21 -15.73 7.80 -0.38
CA LEU A 21 -14.63 7.14 -1.11
C LEU A 21 -13.72 8.22 -1.67
N TYR A 22 -12.47 8.23 -1.22
CA TYR A 22 -11.43 8.98 -1.88
C TYR A 22 -10.92 8.15 -3.05
N GLN A 23 -11.11 8.65 -4.27
CA GLN A 23 -10.62 8.02 -5.48
C GLN A 23 -9.43 8.80 -6.01
N GLN A 24 -8.29 8.20 -5.94
CA GLN A 24 -7.05 8.76 -6.43
C GLN A 24 -6.81 8.42 -7.89
N ALA A 25 -6.09 9.30 -8.59
CA ALA A 25 -5.56 9.03 -9.93
C ALA A 25 -4.68 7.75 -9.95
N LEU A 26 -4.57 7.13 -11.11
CA LEU A 26 -3.82 5.88 -11.25
C LEU A 26 -2.33 6.06 -10.92
N LEU A 27 -1.73 7.13 -11.43
CA LEU A 27 -0.33 7.49 -11.17
C LEU A 27 -0.27 8.75 -10.31
N PRO A 28 0.70 8.86 -9.40
CA PRO A 28 0.85 10.06 -8.59
C PRO A 28 1.23 11.26 -9.44
N SER A 29 0.65 12.39 -9.09
CA SER A 29 1.03 13.71 -9.58
C SER A 29 1.78 14.49 -8.51
N VAL A 30 2.29 15.67 -8.87
CA VAL A 30 2.92 16.57 -7.90
C VAL A 30 1.94 17.06 -6.83
N ASP A 31 0.64 16.95 -7.07
CA ASP A 31 -0.41 17.39 -6.15
C ASP A 31 -0.89 16.28 -5.19
N ASP A 32 -0.42 15.03 -5.36
CA ASP A 32 -0.82 13.88 -4.54
C ASP A 32 0.03 13.75 -3.25
N TYR A 33 0.41 14.86 -2.65
CA TYR A 33 1.12 14.87 -1.38
C TYR A 33 0.24 14.45 -0.19
N PRO A 34 0.83 14.06 0.94
CA PRO A 34 0.07 13.83 2.16
C PRO A 34 -0.80 15.03 2.51
N PHE A 35 -2.06 14.79 2.85
CA PHE A 35 -2.99 15.84 3.24
C PHE A 35 -3.89 15.39 4.40
N GLU A 36 -4.32 16.32 5.20
CA GLU A 36 -5.35 16.09 6.22
C GLU A 36 -6.73 16.08 5.57
N ALA A 37 -7.45 14.96 5.70
CA ALA A 37 -8.80 14.85 5.16
C ALA A 37 -9.78 15.68 5.99
N LYS A 38 -10.42 16.67 5.35
CA LYS A 38 -11.47 17.48 5.95
C LYS A 38 -12.82 17.16 5.32
N VAL A 39 -13.76 16.75 6.13
CA VAL A 39 -15.12 16.45 5.67
C VAL A 39 -16.07 17.50 6.21
N GLU A 40 -16.77 18.18 5.32
CA GLU A 40 -17.77 19.17 5.67
C GLU A 40 -19.14 18.73 5.14
N GLN A 41 -20.14 18.78 6.02
CA GLN A 41 -21.53 18.64 5.66
C GLN A 41 -22.16 20.03 5.57
N ARG A 42 -22.64 20.41 4.38
CA ARG A 42 -23.31 21.68 4.16
C ARG A 42 -24.82 21.47 4.07
N PHE A 43 -25.55 22.24 4.84
CA PHE A 43 -27.01 22.37 4.78
C PHE A 43 -27.33 23.72 4.13
N PRO A 44 -27.89 23.75 2.92
CA PRO A 44 -28.26 25.02 2.25
C PRO A 44 -29.26 25.81 3.04
N ALA A 45 -29.17 27.11 3.04
CA ALA A 45 -30.14 28.02 3.71
C ALA A 45 -31.59 27.69 3.35
N ALA A 46 -31.86 27.35 2.10
CA ALA A 46 -33.20 26.98 1.61
C ALA A 46 -33.77 25.73 2.33
N SER A 47 -32.94 24.79 2.74
CA SER A 47 -33.33 23.59 3.50
C SER A 47 -33.52 23.86 4.98
N LEU A 48 -33.06 25.01 5.44
CA LEU A 48 -33.12 25.45 6.86
C LEU A 48 -34.07 26.61 7.06
N THR A 49 -34.96 26.87 6.08
CA THR A 49 -35.94 27.94 6.14
C THR A 49 -37.34 27.32 6.34
N ASP A 50 -38.03 27.77 7.35
CA ASP A 50 -39.39 27.35 7.66
C ASP A 50 -40.41 28.03 6.75
N ALA A 51 -41.67 27.56 6.78
CA ALA A 51 -42.76 28.09 5.97
C ALA A 51 -43.12 29.55 6.27
N ASP A 52 -42.83 30.01 7.51
CA ASP A 52 -43.00 31.39 7.98
C ASP A 52 -41.79 32.28 7.75
N GLY A 53 -40.75 31.75 7.08
CA GLY A 53 -39.54 32.47 6.72
C GLY A 53 -38.45 32.50 7.81
N ALA A 54 -38.67 31.84 8.95
CA ALA A 54 -37.60 31.68 9.93
C ALA A 54 -36.47 30.79 9.39
N CYS A 55 -35.22 31.19 9.57
CA CYS A 55 -34.08 30.48 8.99
C CYS A 55 -32.82 30.56 9.87
N HIS A 56 -31.89 29.67 9.60
CA HIS A 56 -30.54 29.73 10.21
C HIS A 56 -29.79 30.96 9.68
N GLY A 57 -29.20 31.76 10.58
CA GLY A 57 -28.38 32.90 10.20
C GLY A 57 -28.30 33.98 11.26
N THR A 58 -27.59 35.05 10.97
CA THR A 58 -27.41 36.20 11.82
C THR A 58 -27.79 37.49 11.10
N GLY A 59 -28.36 38.48 11.81
CA GLY A 59 -28.70 39.78 11.22
C GLY A 59 -29.83 39.77 10.20
N GLY A 60 -30.74 38.78 10.23
CA GLY A 60 -31.87 38.67 9.32
C GLY A 60 -31.59 38.12 7.95
N ALA A 61 -30.34 37.65 7.71
CA ALA A 61 -29.95 36.95 6.47
C ALA A 61 -29.89 35.45 6.71
N CYS A 62 -30.59 34.67 5.87
CA CYS A 62 -30.51 33.21 5.89
C CYS A 62 -29.13 32.76 5.38
N GLN A 63 -28.50 31.87 6.10
CA GLN A 63 -27.17 31.37 5.77
C GLN A 63 -27.16 29.83 5.75
N ASP A 64 -26.26 29.28 4.95
CA ASP A 64 -25.94 27.85 4.99
C ASP A 64 -25.36 27.50 6.36
N TYR A 65 -25.71 26.34 6.87
CA TYR A 65 -25.03 25.76 8.01
C TYR A 65 -24.00 24.76 7.55
N VAL A 66 -22.78 24.92 8.01
CA VAL A 66 -21.67 24.00 7.71
C VAL A 66 -21.22 23.31 8.97
N TYR A 67 -21.32 22.01 8.99
CA TYR A 67 -20.77 21.17 10.05
C TYR A 67 -19.50 20.50 9.55
N THR A 68 -18.39 20.76 10.21
CA THR A 68 -17.12 20.08 9.96
C THR A 68 -17.05 18.88 10.88
N PHE A 69 -16.97 17.68 10.31
CA PHE A 69 -16.60 16.50 11.08
C PHE A 69 -15.15 16.69 11.50
N SER A 70 -14.94 16.66 12.80
CA SER A 70 -13.62 16.91 13.35
C SER A 70 -12.62 15.92 12.73
N ASP A 71 -11.71 16.50 12.06
CA ASP A 71 -10.42 15.99 11.79
C ASP A 71 -9.85 15.32 13.04
N GLN A 72 -9.33 14.15 12.86
CA GLN A 72 -8.39 13.61 13.84
C GLN A 72 -7.06 14.32 13.59
N PRO A 73 -6.63 15.27 14.44
CA PRO A 73 -5.37 15.98 14.24
C PRO A 73 -4.23 14.98 14.08
N GLY A 74 -3.48 15.09 12.99
CA GLY A 74 -2.39 14.18 12.65
C GLY A 74 -2.79 12.95 11.83
N SER A 75 -4.03 12.85 11.36
CA SER A 75 -4.46 11.82 10.42
C SER A 75 -4.24 12.27 8.98
N GLU A 76 -3.07 12.01 8.43
CA GLU A 76 -2.80 12.29 7.02
C GLU A 76 -3.22 11.12 6.12
N VAL A 77 -3.92 11.44 5.04
CA VAL A 77 -4.14 10.52 3.92
C VAL A 77 -2.91 10.55 3.04
N ARG A 78 -2.31 9.39 2.82
CA ARG A 78 -1.08 9.23 2.05
C ARG A 78 -1.28 8.25 0.91
N LEU A 79 -0.70 8.53 -0.24
CA LEU A 79 -0.61 7.56 -1.32
C LEU A 79 0.49 6.55 -1.00
N GLY A 80 0.09 5.31 -0.74
CA GLY A 80 1.00 4.22 -0.42
C GLY A 80 1.22 3.26 -1.58
N ARG A 81 2.36 2.55 -1.55
CA ARG A 81 2.60 1.35 -2.34
C ARG A 81 3.49 0.38 -1.57
N LEU A 82 3.36 -0.91 -1.90
CA LEU A 82 4.29 -1.93 -1.48
C LEU A 82 5.35 -2.13 -2.55
N ARG A 83 6.62 -2.24 -2.17
CA ARG A 83 7.71 -2.66 -3.04
C ARG A 83 8.41 -3.87 -2.44
N ILE A 84 8.59 -4.91 -3.26
CA ILE A 84 9.36 -6.09 -2.93
C ILE A 84 10.60 -6.10 -3.82
N GLY A 85 11.77 -6.12 -3.22
CA GLY A 85 13.03 -6.21 -3.97
C GLY A 85 13.29 -7.63 -4.46
N ASN A 86 14.23 -7.76 -5.38
CA ASN A 86 14.67 -9.05 -5.88
C ASN A 86 15.83 -9.58 -5.04
N ALA A 87 16.01 -10.89 -5.05
CA ALA A 87 17.15 -11.56 -4.45
C ALA A 87 17.65 -12.71 -5.36
N HIS A 88 18.92 -13.01 -5.28
CA HIS A 88 19.51 -14.12 -6.02
C HIS A 88 20.64 -14.76 -5.20
N GLY A 89 20.85 -16.04 -5.39
CA GLY A 89 21.88 -16.79 -4.67
C GLY A 89 21.93 -18.26 -5.03
N SER A 90 22.67 -19.02 -4.21
CA SER A 90 22.76 -20.47 -4.35
C SER A 90 21.47 -21.14 -3.91
N GLU A 91 21.10 -22.23 -4.55
CA GLU A 91 20.01 -23.11 -4.15
C GLU A 91 20.22 -23.81 -2.80
N LEU A 92 21.46 -23.78 -2.30
CA LEU A 92 21.82 -24.33 -1.00
C LEU A 92 21.65 -23.33 0.17
N GLN A 93 21.25 -22.11 -0.11
CA GLN A 93 21.08 -21.06 0.89
C GLN A 93 19.73 -20.40 0.75
N GLY A 94 19.16 -20.00 1.89
CA GLY A 94 17.94 -19.19 1.90
C GLY A 94 18.20 -17.78 1.34
N LEU A 95 17.19 -17.18 0.76
CA LEU A 95 17.25 -15.82 0.23
C LEU A 95 16.39 -14.88 1.07
N SER A 96 16.80 -13.61 1.12
CA SER A 96 16.01 -12.56 1.78
C SER A 96 15.72 -11.46 0.76
N LEU A 97 14.42 -11.27 0.46
CA LEU A 97 13.94 -10.21 -0.41
C LEU A 97 13.57 -9.00 0.45
N PRO A 98 14.17 -7.83 0.26
CA PRO A 98 13.80 -6.64 1.00
C PRO A 98 12.38 -6.21 0.65
N LEU A 99 11.64 -5.74 1.65
CA LEU A 99 10.27 -5.30 1.55
C LEU A 99 10.14 -3.90 2.11
N VAL A 100 9.49 -3.01 1.36
CA VAL A 100 9.31 -1.61 1.78
C VAL A 100 7.89 -1.17 1.49
N VAL A 101 7.23 -0.63 2.51
CA VAL A 101 6.01 0.18 2.37
C VAL A 101 6.47 1.62 2.13
N GLU A 102 6.06 2.19 1.02
CA GLU A 102 6.45 3.53 0.60
C GLU A 102 5.22 4.44 0.53
N SER A 103 5.39 5.71 0.84
CA SER A 103 4.41 6.76 0.59
C SER A 103 4.95 7.83 -0.35
N TRP A 104 4.06 8.42 -1.15
CA TRP A 104 4.39 9.55 -2.01
C TRP A 104 4.58 10.80 -1.17
N GLN A 105 5.70 11.48 -1.33
CA GLN A 105 6.06 12.65 -0.54
C GLN A 105 6.61 13.77 -1.42
N ASN A 106 6.51 15.03 -0.93
CA ASN A 106 7.05 16.21 -1.60
C ASN A 106 8.57 16.32 -1.39
N ILE A 107 9.30 15.35 -1.93
CA ILE A 107 10.76 15.36 -1.94
C ILE A 107 11.23 15.36 -3.38
N ALA A 108 12.07 16.31 -3.75
CA ALA A 108 12.62 16.49 -5.10
C ALA A 108 11.56 16.52 -6.22
N GLY A 109 10.41 17.20 -5.97
CA GLY A 109 9.31 17.31 -6.94
C GLY A 109 8.36 16.12 -6.95
N GLY A 110 8.38 15.31 -5.92
CA GLY A 110 7.53 14.13 -5.70
C GLY A 110 8.27 12.83 -5.91
N SER A 111 8.30 12.01 -4.87
CA SER A 111 8.93 10.69 -4.90
C SER A 111 8.36 9.76 -3.84
N PHE A 112 8.41 8.45 -4.10
CA PHE A 112 8.10 7.46 -3.08
C PHE A 112 9.25 7.35 -2.09
N GLN A 113 8.92 7.48 -0.82
CA GLN A 113 9.83 7.31 0.30
C GLN A 113 9.31 6.22 1.24
N ARG A 114 10.23 5.54 1.93
CA ARG A 114 9.85 4.58 2.97
C ARG A 114 8.96 5.26 4.01
N GLU A 115 7.82 4.63 4.33
CA GLU A 115 6.88 5.12 5.33
C GLU A 115 7.32 4.71 6.74
N GLY A 116 8.25 5.47 7.30
CA GLY A 116 8.84 5.16 8.61
C GLY A 116 7.87 5.22 9.80
N MET A 117 6.71 5.86 9.63
CA MET A 117 5.66 5.92 10.66
C MET A 117 4.65 4.77 10.56
N ASP A 118 4.77 3.90 9.56
CA ASP A 118 3.86 2.77 9.40
C ASP A 118 4.12 1.69 10.44
N THR A 119 3.17 1.52 11.33
CA THR A 119 3.18 0.49 12.39
C THR A 119 1.97 -0.45 12.30
N CYS A 120 1.09 -0.25 11.33
CA CYS A 120 -0.21 -0.93 11.26
C CYS A 120 -0.43 -1.74 9.97
N THR A 121 0.44 -1.64 8.98
CA THR A 121 0.29 -2.40 7.73
C THR A 121 0.37 -3.89 7.99
N ASN A 122 -0.69 -4.60 7.59
CA ASN A 122 -0.77 -6.05 7.60
C ASN A 122 -0.86 -6.56 6.16
N LEU A 123 0.11 -7.33 5.74
CA LEU A 123 0.20 -7.89 4.39
C LEU A 123 -0.36 -9.30 4.26
N GLY A 124 -0.63 -9.95 5.40
CA GLY A 124 -0.97 -11.38 5.43
C GLY A 124 0.23 -12.27 5.11
N THR A 125 -0.06 -13.48 4.62
CA THR A 125 0.96 -14.48 4.30
C THR A 125 1.51 -14.27 2.89
N PRO A 126 2.85 -14.33 2.71
CA PRO A 126 3.45 -14.28 1.38
C PRO A 126 3.11 -15.55 0.58
N ALA A 127 2.91 -15.39 -0.72
CA ALA A 127 2.65 -16.46 -1.66
C ALA A 127 3.75 -16.52 -2.74
N LEU A 128 3.96 -17.71 -3.26
CA LEU A 128 4.90 -18.01 -4.35
C LEU A 128 4.12 -18.42 -5.59
N ASP A 129 4.51 -17.84 -6.74
CA ASP A 129 3.95 -18.20 -8.04
C ASP A 129 5.03 -18.09 -9.14
N MET A 130 4.69 -18.46 -10.37
CA MET A 130 5.55 -18.33 -11.56
C MET A 130 6.92 -19.01 -11.39
N PHE A 131 6.92 -20.26 -10.96
CA PHE A 131 8.11 -21.07 -10.85
C PHE A 131 8.73 -21.36 -12.22
N THR A 132 10.07 -21.30 -12.30
CA THR A 132 10.85 -21.63 -13.51
C THR A 132 12.04 -22.51 -13.18
N GLY A 133 12.65 -23.12 -14.21
CA GLY A 133 13.79 -24.03 -14.04
C GLY A 133 13.38 -25.34 -13.39
N ASN A 134 14.20 -25.81 -12.47
CA ASN A 134 13.95 -27.02 -11.69
C ASN A 134 13.25 -26.73 -10.35
N LEU A 135 12.91 -25.46 -10.07
CA LEU A 135 12.25 -25.06 -8.85
C LEU A 135 10.75 -25.32 -8.94
N ALA A 136 10.18 -25.96 -7.93
CA ALA A 136 8.75 -26.31 -7.87
C ALA A 136 8.10 -25.85 -6.57
N LEU A 137 6.77 -25.92 -6.53
CA LEU A 137 5.99 -25.61 -5.33
C LEU A 137 6.35 -26.58 -4.20
N GLY A 138 6.75 -25.99 -3.07
CA GLY A 138 7.16 -26.72 -1.87
C GLY A 138 8.68 -26.81 -1.66
N ASP A 139 9.49 -26.55 -2.67
CA ASP A 139 10.96 -26.57 -2.55
C ASP A 139 11.47 -25.44 -1.65
N THR A 140 10.81 -24.31 -1.66
CA THR A 140 11.12 -23.17 -0.79
C THR A 140 9.88 -22.64 -0.09
N ILE A 141 10.05 -22.17 1.14
CA ILE A 141 8.95 -21.69 1.99
C ILE A 141 9.17 -20.21 2.27
N PRO A 142 8.18 -19.35 1.93
CA PRO A 142 8.26 -17.92 2.21
C PRO A 142 7.82 -17.60 3.64
N THR A 143 8.53 -16.70 4.30
CA THR A 143 8.20 -16.19 5.63
C THR A 143 8.38 -14.69 5.68
N LEU A 144 7.36 -13.95 6.11
CA LEU A 144 7.48 -12.51 6.36
C LEU A 144 8.28 -12.27 7.64
N VAL A 145 9.30 -11.42 7.58
CA VAL A 145 10.19 -11.12 8.70
C VAL A 145 10.20 -9.61 8.98
N GLY A 146 9.87 -9.26 10.21
CA GLY A 146 10.16 -7.95 10.80
C GLY A 146 9.55 -6.74 10.11
N LEU A 147 8.29 -6.84 9.60
CA LEU A 147 7.62 -5.66 9.04
C LEU A 147 7.31 -4.65 10.14
N SER A 148 8.05 -3.55 10.15
CA SER A 148 7.84 -2.42 11.07
C SER A 148 8.44 -1.15 10.49
N ALA A 149 7.89 -0.01 10.84
CA ALA A 149 8.33 1.30 10.33
C ALA A 149 8.51 1.29 8.80
N GLY A 150 7.55 0.67 8.09
CA GLY A 150 7.56 0.58 6.63
C GLY A 150 8.65 -0.30 6.03
N GLY A 151 9.37 -1.11 6.81
CA GLY A 151 10.43 -1.97 6.28
C GLY A 151 10.41 -3.38 6.87
N GLY A 152 10.80 -4.35 6.07
CA GLY A 152 10.88 -5.75 6.43
C GLY A 152 11.56 -6.58 5.34
N SER A 153 11.38 -7.87 5.40
CA SER A 153 11.84 -8.77 4.33
C SER A 153 10.96 -10.01 4.21
N VAL A 154 11.03 -10.68 3.07
CA VAL A 154 10.55 -12.04 2.92
C VAL A 154 11.75 -12.97 2.88
N SER A 155 11.83 -13.87 3.85
CA SER A 155 12.83 -14.93 3.87
C SER A 155 12.29 -16.15 3.12
N LEU A 156 13.09 -16.67 2.20
CA LEU A 156 12.85 -17.94 1.52
C LEU A 156 13.81 -19.00 2.07
N SER A 157 13.33 -20.19 2.38
CA SER A 157 14.20 -21.31 2.75
C SER A 157 15.04 -21.76 1.55
N ALA A 158 16.18 -22.40 1.83
CA ALA A 158 16.98 -23.03 0.78
C ALA A 158 16.18 -24.14 0.07
N PRO A 159 16.02 -24.13 -1.25
CA PRO A 159 15.28 -25.18 -1.95
C PRO A 159 16.03 -26.52 -2.02
N GLY A 160 17.34 -26.50 -1.83
CA GLY A 160 18.18 -27.70 -1.89
C GLY A 160 18.88 -27.92 -3.23
N ALA A 161 19.84 -28.82 -3.24
CA ALA A 161 20.69 -29.10 -4.40
C ALA A 161 19.86 -29.55 -5.63
N GLY A 162 20.11 -28.93 -6.77
CA GLY A 162 19.45 -29.23 -8.03
C GLY A 162 18.15 -28.47 -8.28
N ASN A 163 17.60 -27.77 -7.28
CA ASN A 163 16.39 -26.96 -7.39
C ASN A 163 16.76 -25.50 -7.78
N ASP A 164 17.42 -25.38 -8.93
CA ASP A 164 17.77 -24.09 -9.52
C ASP A 164 16.63 -23.52 -10.36
N GLY A 165 16.46 -22.21 -10.33
CA GLY A 165 15.38 -21.54 -11.06
C GLY A 165 14.97 -20.23 -10.39
N SER A 166 13.80 -19.77 -10.76
CA SER A 166 13.25 -18.54 -10.14
C SER A 166 11.78 -18.71 -9.74
N VAL A 167 11.37 -17.87 -8.80
CA VAL A 167 9.99 -17.80 -8.30
C VAL A 167 9.64 -16.36 -7.98
N GLN A 168 8.39 -15.98 -8.21
CA GLN A 168 7.87 -14.68 -7.80
C GLN A 168 7.22 -14.75 -6.42
N VAL A 169 7.49 -13.72 -5.62
CA VAL A 169 6.93 -13.52 -4.27
C VAL A 169 5.92 -12.39 -4.33
N SER A 170 4.74 -12.60 -3.78
CA SER A 170 3.69 -11.59 -3.66
C SER A 170 2.92 -11.72 -2.35
N PHE A 171 2.04 -10.73 -2.06
CA PHE A 171 1.12 -10.77 -0.92
C PHE A 171 -0.32 -10.63 -1.42
N PRO A 172 -1.03 -11.71 -1.73
CA PRO A 172 -2.39 -11.65 -2.26
C PRO A 172 -3.40 -10.98 -1.34
N ALA A 173 -3.19 -11.05 -0.01
CA ALA A 173 -4.04 -10.42 1.00
C ALA A 173 -3.63 -8.98 1.34
N SER A 174 -2.63 -8.42 0.65
CA SER A 174 -2.23 -7.03 0.90
C SER A 174 -3.39 -6.06 0.57
N PRO A 175 -3.54 -4.97 1.35
CA PRO A 175 -4.57 -3.97 1.11
C PRO A 175 -4.49 -3.39 -0.30
N SER A 176 -5.65 -3.14 -0.93
CA SER A 176 -5.72 -2.62 -2.30
C SER A 176 -5.06 -1.24 -2.47
N TRP A 177 -5.00 -0.44 -1.40
CA TRP A 177 -4.33 0.85 -1.40
C TRP A 177 -2.79 0.77 -1.45
N LEU A 178 -2.19 -0.44 -1.26
CA LEU A 178 -0.77 -0.70 -1.47
C LEU A 178 -0.44 -1.23 -2.87
N GLN A 179 -1.46 -1.49 -3.69
CA GLN A 179 -1.27 -1.87 -5.09
C GLN A 179 -0.88 -0.64 -5.91
N TYR A 180 0.00 -0.86 -6.88
CA TYR A 180 0.53 0.20 -7.71
C TYR A 180 0.50 -0.21 -9.19
N PRO A 181 0.30 0.71 -10.14
CA PRO A 181 0.30 0.39 -11.56
C PRO A 181 1.73 0.28 -12.10
N TRP A 182 2.39 -0.84 -11.84
CA TRP A 182 3.77 -1.09 -12.26
C TRP A 182 3.94 -1.08 -13.78
N ASP A 183 2.86 -1.36 -14.52
CA ASP A 183 2.79 -1.28 -16.00
C ASP A 183 2.24 0.06 -16.51
N GLY A 184 1.92 0.99 -15.63
CA GLY A 184 1.30 2.27 -15.95
C GLY A 184 -0.19 2.21 -16.28
N ALA A 185 -0.82 1.03 -16.28
CA ALA A 185 -2.19 0.86 -16.73
C ALA A 185 -3.16 0.40 -15.64
N ASN A 186 -2.78 -0.58 -14.81
CA ASN A 186 -3.67 -1.15 -13.82
C ASN A 186 -2.97 -1.30 -12.46
N ARG A 187 -3.72 -1.13 -11.36
CA ARG A 187 -3.20 -1.44 -10.02
C ARG A 187 -2.95 -2.93 -9.89
N GLN A 188 -1.75 -3.28 -9.49
CA GLN A 188 -1.27 -4.66 -9.38
C GLN A 188 -0.61 -4.88 -8.03
N LEU A 189 -0.58 -6.14 -7.61
CA LEU A 189 0.22 -6.56 -6.45
C LEU A 189 1.71 -6.31 -6.73
N ALA A 190 2.42 -5.89 -5.69
CA ALA A 190 3.87 -5.89 -5.74
C ALA A 190 4.40 -7.31 -5.90
N ARG A 191 5.43 -7.47 -6.72
CA ARG A 191 6.11 -8.74 -6.95
C ARG A 191 7.61 -8.56 -6.80
N GLY A 192 8.25 -9.53 -6.13
CA GLY A 192 9.71 -9.66 -6.06
C GLY A 192 10.13 -10.95 -6.71
N LEU A 193 11.26 -10.96 -7.40
CA LEU A 193 11.83 -12.13 -8.03
C LEU A 193 12.95 -12.71 -7.16
N ALA A 194 12.83 -13.98 -6.78
CA ALA A 194 13.90 -14.76 -6.18
C ALA A 194 14.49 -15.71 -7.23
N SER A 195 15.82 -15.75 -7.36
CA SER A 195 16.51 -16.63 -8.30
C SER A 195 17.56 -17.46 -7.58
N PHE A 196 17.44 -18.75 -7.68
CA PHE A 196 18.33 -19.74 -7.08
C PHE A 196 19.24 -20.38 -8.13
N GLY A 197 20.44 -20.79 -7.73
CA GLY A 197 21.41 -21.49 -8.63
C GLY A 197 22.26 -20.56 -9.48
N ILE A 198 22.22 -19.24 -9.27
CA ILE A 198 23.01 -18.27 -10.06
C ILE A 198 24.51 -18.32 -9.69
N TYR A 199 24.82 -18.70 -8.46
CA TYR A 199 26.20 -18.87 -7.98
C TYR A 199 26.63 -20.33 -8.02
N ARG A 200 26.70 -20.93 -9.19
CA ARG A 200 27.64 -22.03 -9.38
C ARG A 200 29.01 -21.38 -9.34
N GLY A 201 29.75 -21.60 -8.24
CA GLY A 201 31.11 -21.09 -8.13
C GLY A 201 31.87 -21.37 -9.43
N ALA A 202 32.61 -20.40 -9.92
CA ALA A 202 33.44 -20.62 -11.10
C ALA A 202 34.23 -21.94 -10.94
N ALA A 203 34.11 -22.83 -11.90
CA ALA A 203 34.90 -24.06 -11.88
C ALA A 203 36.36 -23.70 -11.59
N PRO A 204 37.02 -24.34 -10.63
CA PRO A 204 38.38 -23.98 -10.28
C PRO A 204 39.24 -24.01 -11.51
N LEU A 205 39.82 -22.89 -11.89
CA LEU A 205 40.82 -22.80 -12.96
C LEU A 205 42.06 -23.51 -12.48
N ILE A 206 42.26 -24.78 -12.91
CA ILE A 206 43.47 -25.53 -12.65
C ILE A 206 44.48 -25.06 -13.67
N PHE A 207 45.37 -24.17 -13.28
CA PHE A 207 46.57 -23.83 -14.07
C PHE A 207 47.57 -24.99 -14.01
N ARG A 208 47.62 -25.79 -15.06
CA ARG A 208 48.71 -26.78 -15.24
C ARG A 208 49.85 -26.08 -15.91
N ARG A 209 50.92 -25.79 -15.17
CA ARG A 209 52.17 -25.33 -15.77
C ARG A 209 53.04 -26.56 -16.13
N GLU A 210 53.13 -26.88 -17.41
CA GLU A 210 54.11 -27.86 -17.89
C GLU A 210 55.45 -27.16 -18.02
N LEU A 211 56.44 -27.61 -17.25
CA LEU A 211 57.86 -27.22 -17.42
C LEU A 211 58.51 -28.26 -18.29
N TYR A 212 58.69 -27.93 -19.56
CA TYR A 212 59.58 -28.71 -20.39
C TYR A 212 61.03 -28.45 -19.99
N ARG A 213 61.83 -29.53 -19.74
CA ARG A 213 63.24 -29.53 -19.57
C ARG A 213 63.90 -29.83 -20.91
#